data_6fc79e5428f1f89fe3a1c6f56f8c8cc1
#
_entry.id   6fc79e5428f1f89fe3a1c6f56f8c8cc1
#
_cell.length_a   1.000
_cell.length_b   1.000
_cell.length_c   1.000
_cell.angle_alpha   90.00
_cell.angle_beta   90.00
_cell.angle_gamma   90.00
#
_symmetry.space_group_name_H-M   'P 1'
#
loop_
_entity.id
_entity.type
_entity.pdbx_description
1 polymer ?
#
loop_
_entity_poly.entity_id
_entity_poly.type
_entity_poly.pdbx_seq_one_letter_code
_entity_poly.pdbx_strand_id
1 'polypeptide(L)'
;MVWKGIYRSGYPSKRNLTFLRTLGLRSILFLCPEDYPDSHLGFLEECGIQLLQFGVVGNKEPFDEIPEDVLRAALDAVLDQTNQPILIHCNQGKHRTGCLVGCLRKVQRWSLVAIFEEYRRFAGSKARVVDQHFIERFQPSAGAARAGALPRALPARA
;
A
#
# COMPACT_ATOMS: atom_id res chain seq x y z
N MET A 1 -3.39 -7.84 6.69
CA MET A 1 -3.52 -8.25 5.28
C MET A 1 -4.58 -7.38 4.64
N VAL A 2 -4.30 -6.81 3.47
CA VAL A 2 -5.25 -6.00 2.68
C VAL A 2 -6.06 -6.91 1.77
N TRP A 3 -5.38 -7.78 1.06
CA TRP A 3 -5.91 -8.80 0.16
C TRP A 3 -5.00 -10.03 0.16
N LYS A 4 -5.41 -11.11 -0.52
CA LYS A 4 -4.55 -12.29 -0.66
C LYS A 4 -3.22 -11.88 -1.30
N GLY A 5 -2.11 -12.11 -0.61
CA GLY A 5 -0.78 -11.74 -1.07
C GLY A 5 -0.43 -10.24 -0.99
N ILE A 6 -1.32 -9.38 -0.48
CA ILE A 6 -1.06 -7.95 -0.31
C ILE A 6 -1.20 -7.57 1.17
N TYR A 7 -0.13 -7.07 1.75
CA TYR A 7 -0.04 -6.69 3.15
C TYR A 7 0.21 -5.18 3.28
N ARG A 8 -0.11 -4.61 4.44
CA ARG A 8 0.23 -3.23 4.79
C ARG A 8 0.77 -3.14 6.20
N SER A 9 1.68 -2.21 6.44
CA SER A 9 2.20 -1.90 7.78
C SER A 9 2.70 -0.46 7.89
N GLY A 10 3.07 -0.05 9.08
CA GLY A 10 4.06 1.00 9.29
C GLY A 10 5.45 0.46 9.00
N TYR A 11 6.47 1.28 9.27
CA TYR A 11 7.86 0.89 9.08
C TYR A 11 8.20 -0.33 9.97
N PRO A 12 8.64 -1.47 9.39
CA PRO A 12 8.97 -2.65 10.17
C PRO A 12 10.20 -2.40 11.04
N SER A 13 10.11 -2.65 12.33
CA SER A 13 11.29 -2.66 13.21
C SER A 13 12.12 -3.94 13.01
N LYS A 14 13.37 -3.95 13.48
CA LYS A 14 14.22 -5.17 13.45
C LYS A 14 13.53 -6.40 14.06
N ARG A 15 12.72 -6.18 15.10
CA ARG A 15 11.96 -7.26 15.78
C ARG A 15 10.90 -7.89 14.87
N ASN A 16 10.40 -7.14 13.88
CA ASN A 16 9.39 -7.63 12.94
C ASN A 16 9.98 -8.44 11.79
N LEU A 17 11.28 -8.37 11.52
CA LEU A 17 11.91 -9.02 10.37
C LEU A 17 11.72 -10.55 10.41
N THR A 18 11.84 -11.16 11.59
CA THR A 18 11.58 -12.59 11.76
C THR A 18 10.16 -12.99 11.33
N PHE A 19 9.17 -12.16 11.70
CA PHE A 19 7.79 -12.38 11.26
C PHE A 19 7.63 -12.16 9.76
N LEU A 20 8.25 -11.12 9.19
CA LEU A 20 8.18 -10.85 7.75
C LEU A 20 8.72 -12.01 6.92
N ARG A 21 9.75 -12.71 7.41
CA ARG A 21 10.28 -13.92 6.76
C ARG A 21 9.20 -15.01 6.60
N THR A 22 8.29 -15.13 7.57
CA THR A 22 7.20 -16.12 7.53
C THR A 22 6.13 -15.83 6.48
N LEU A 23 6.05 -14.58 6.00
CA LEU A 23 5.06 -14.16 5.00
C LEU A 23 5.45 -14.57 3.57
N GLY A 24 6.69 -15.01 3.35
CA GLY A 24 7.19 -15.41 2.02
C GLY A 24 7.10 -14.27 1.00
N LEU A 25 7.41 -13.03 1.43
CA LEU A 25 7.31 -11.85 0.57
C LEU A 25 8.26 -11.98 -0.64
N ARG A 26 7.77 -11.60 -1.79
CA ARG A 26 8.60 -11.36 -2.99
C ARG A 26 9.09 -9.93 -3.06
N SER A 27 8.26 -8.98 -2.62
CA SER A 27 8.65 -7.58 -2.65
C SER A 27 8.14 -6.80 -1.46
N ILE A 28 8.83 -5.70 -1.18
CA ILE A 28 8.39 -4.63 -0.28
C ILE A 28 8.26 -3.36 -1.11
N LEU A 29 7.09 -2.72 -1.04
CA LEU A 29 6.81 -1.44 -1.67
C LEU A 29 6.90 -0.35 -0.61
N PHE A 30 7.92 0.50 -0.73
CA PHE A 30 8.23 1.58 0.20
C PHE A 30 7.84 2.93 -0.38
N LEU A 31 6.97 3.65 0.32
CA LEU A 31 6.38 4.91 -0.16
C LEU A 31 7.09 6.17 0.36
N CYS A 32 8.30 6.06 0.86
CA CYS A 32 9.04 7.22 1.35
C CYS A 32 10.24 7.50 0.47
N PRO A 33 10.67 8.79 0.34
CA PRO A 33 11.83 9.15 -0.47
C PRO A 33 13.16 8.88 0.23
N GLU A 34 13.13 8.69 1.55
CA GLU A 34 14.33 8.44 2.36
C GLU A 34 14.94 7.07 2.03
N ASP A 35 16.26 6.97 2.15
CA ASP A 35 16.97 5.71 1.92
C ASP A 35 16.49 4.61 2.86
N TYR A 36 16.44 3.41 2.33
CA TYR A 36 16.12 2.23 3.14
C TYR A 36 17.36 1.84 3.95
N PRO A 37 17.26 1.62 5.29
CA PRO A 37 18.42 1.38 6.13
C PRO A 37 19.18 0.12 5.74
N ASP A 38 20.52 0.18 5.78
CA ASP A 38 21.41 -0.93 5.44
C ASP A 38 21.08 -2.22 6.19
N SER A 39 20.73 -2.09 7.48
CA SER A 39 20.34 -3.26 8.30
C SER A 39 19.08 -3.97 7.82
N HIS A 40 18.22 -3.29 7.06
CA HIS A 40 17.02 -3.88 6.45
C HIS A 40 17.34 -4.37 5.04
N LEU A 41 18.20 -3.66 4.30
CA LEU A 41 18.65 -4.09 2.98
C LEU A 41 19.32 -5.46 3.04
N GLY A 42 20.23 -5.69 4.03
CA GLY A 42 20.83 -7.00 4.25
C GLY A 42 19.79 -8.11 4.47
N PHE A 43 18.74 -7.83 5.26
CA PHE A 43 17.64 -8.78 5.45
C PHE A 43 16.88 -9.08 4.15
N LEU A 44 16.60 -8.03 3.33
CA LEU A 44 15.92 -8.21 2.04
C LEU A 44 16.75 -9.09 1.12
N GLU A 45 18.06 -8.84 1.05
CA GLU A 45 19.00 -9.62 0.24
C GLU A 45 19.05 -11.08 0.69
N GLU A 46 19.21 -11.34 1.99
CA GLU A 46 19.18 -12.70 2.56
C GLU A 46 17.89 -13.47 2.24
N CYS A 47 16.75 -12.76 2.17
CA CYS A 47 15.46 -13.36 1.90
C CYS A 47 15.07 -13.35 0.41
N GLY A 48 15.88 -12.77 -0.48
CA GLY A 48 15.55 -12.59 -1.88
C GLY A 48 14.34 -11.68 -2.11
N ILE A 49 14.12 -10.68 -1.24
CA ILE A 49 12.99 -9.76 -1.31
C ILE A 49 13.40 -8.51 -2.09
N GLN A 50 12.66 -8.19 -3.16
CA GLN A 50 12.88 -6.99 -3.96
C GLN A 50 12.34 -5.75 -3.25
N LEU A 51 13.12 -4.68 -3.18
CA LEU A 51 12.66 -3.37 -2.74
C LEU A 51 12.15 -2.56 -3.94
N LEU A 52 10.89 -2.15 -3.89
CA LEU A 52 10.24 -1.25 -4.84
C LEU A 52 10.01 0.09 -4.15
N GLN A 53 10.81 1.10 -4.46
CA GLN A 53 10.71 2.40 -3.81
C GLN A 53 9.99 3.42 -4.69
N PHE A 54 8.93 4.01 -4.14
CA PHE A 54 8.16 5.09 -4.74
C PHE A 54 8.19 6.29 -3.78
N GLY A 55 9.10 7.22 -4.01
CA GLY A 55 9.39 8.32 -3.11
C GLY A 55 8.28 9.38 -3.07
N VAL A 56 7.22 9.14 -2.31
CA VAL A 56 6.21 10.15 -2.00
C VAL A 56 6.69 10.99 -0.83
N VAL A 57 6.95 12.27 -1.05
CA VAL A 57 7.39 13.20 0.00
C VAL A 57 6.35 13.24 1.12
N GLY A 58 6.83 13.23 2.37
CA GLY A 58 5.96 13.32 3.54
C GLY A 58 5.28 14.68 3.60
N ASN A 59 3.97 14.65 3.77
CA ASN A 59 3.12 15.83 3.71
C ASN A 59 3.05 16.51 5.09
N LYS A 60 3.57 17.74 5.21
CA LYS A 60 3.43 18.62 6.37
C LYS A 60 2.51 19.78 5.98
N GLU A 61 1.91 20.46 6.94
CA GLU A 61 1.09 21.64 6.64
C GLU A 61 1.93 22.79 6.04
N PRO A 62 1.46 23.47 4.98
CA PRO A 62 0.25 23.18 4.22
C PRO A 62 0.38 21.86 3.44
N PHE A 63 -0.69 21.04 3.47
CA PHE A 63 -0.66 19.71 2.84
C PHE A 63 -0.65 19.83 1.32
N ASP A 64 0.44 19.39 0.69
CA ASP A 64 0.50 19.21 -0.76
C ASP A 64 -0.23 17.96 -1.20
N GLU A 65 -0.69 17.94 -2.44
CA GLU A 65 -1.29 16.75 -3.01
C GLU A 65 -0.22 15.68 -3.26
N ILE A 66 -0.60 14.42 -3.03
CA ILE A 66 0.26 13.29 -3.39
C ILE A 66 0.37 13.24 -4.93
N PRO A 67 1.58 13.11 -5.51
CA PRO A 67 1.74 12.96 -6.95
C PRO A 67 0.96 11.75 -7.46
N GLU A 68 -0.08 11.99 -8.27
CA GLU A 68 -0.97 10.92 -8.73
C GLU A 68 -0.26 9.92 -9.63
N ASP A 69 0.67 10.37 -10.46
CA ASP A 69 1.49 9.54 -11.34
C ASP A 69 2.35 8.54 -10.56
N VAL A 70 3.00 8.99 -9.49
CA VAL A 70 3.80 8.14 -8.60
C VAL A 70 2.92 7.10 -7.90
N LEU A 71 1.75 7.53 -7.40
CA LEU A 71 0.85 6.61 -6.71
C LEU A 71 0.21 5.61 -7.69
N ARG A 72 -0.02 6.02 -8.93
CA ARG A 72 -0.51 5.16 -10.01
C ARG A 72 0.52 4.09 -10.35
N ALA A 73 1.79 4.47 -10.53
CA ALA A 73 2.88 3.52 -10.78
C ALA A 73 3.06 2.53 -9.60
N ALA A 74 2.94 3.02 -8.36
CA ALA A 74 2.96 2.16 -7.18
C ALA A 74 1.77 1.18 -7.16
N LEU A 75 0.58 1.62 -7.56
CA LEU A 75 -0.60 0.77 -7.65
C LEU A 75 -0.44 -0.32 -8.72
N ASP A 76 0.11 0.02 -9.88
CA ASP A 76 0.39 -0.95 -10.94
C ASP A 76 1.39 -2.01 -10.45
N ALA A 77 2.44 -1.60 -9.70
CA ALA A 77 3.39 -2.54 -9.08
C ALA A 77 2.73 -3.47 -8.04
N VAL A 78 1.72 -2.98 -7.28
CA VAL A 78 0.95 -3.80 -6.33
C VAL A 78 0.06 -4.81 -7.06
N LEU A 79 -0.52 -4.41 -8.20
CA LEU A 79 -1.42 -5.26 -9.00
C LEU A 79 -0.67 -6.31 -9.81
N ASP A 80 0.62 -6.11 -10.07
CA ASP A 80 1.46 -7.09 -10.74
C ASP A 80 1.67 -8.30 -9.83
N GLN A 81 1.14 -9.43 -10.25
CA GLN A 81 1.23 -10.70 -9.50
C GLN A 81 2.67 -11.21 -9.37
N THR A 82 3.59 -10.79 -10.23
CA THR A 82 5.00 -11.16 -10.13
C THR A 82 5.68 -10.55 -8.91
N ASN A 83 5.15 -9.45 -8.38
CA ASN A 83 5.63 -8.80 -7.16
C ASN A 83 5.00 -9.38 -5.88
N GLN A 84 4.00 -10.23 -5.99
CA GLN A 84 3.27 -10.77 -4.84
C GLN A 84 3.85 -12.11 -4.37
N PRO A 85 3.85 -12.38 -3.04
CA PRO A 85 3.31 -11.57 -1.95
C PRO A 85 4.09 -10.28 -1.71
N ILE A 86 3.37 -9.16 -1.54
CA ILE A 86 3.92 -7.80 -1.42
C ILE A 86 3.52 -7.12 -0.11
N LEU A 87 4.46 -6.43 0.54
CA LEU A 87 4.19 -5.58 1.70
C LEU A 87 4.27 -4.10 1.28
N ILE A 88 3.18 -3.37 1.50
CA ILE A 88 3.10 -1.93 1.29
C ILE A 88 3.36 -1.23 2.62
N HIS A 89 4.34 -0.32 2.69
CA HIS A 89 4.54 0.49 3.87
C HIS A 89 5.09 1.89 3.60
N CYS A 90 4.91 2.75 4.55
CA CYS A 90 5.58 4.04 4.72
C CYS A 90 6.08 4.13 6.17
N ASN A 91 6.33 5.33 6.71
CA ASN A 91 6.80 5.43 8.11
C ASN A 91 5.76 4.92 9.12
N GLN A 92 4.51 5.40 9.04
CA GLN A 92 3.47 5.01 10.01
C GLN A 92 2.40 4.07 9.44
N GLY A 93 2.39 3.80 8.14
CA GLY A 93 1.36 2.98 7.49
C GLY A 93 -0.03 3.63 7.46
N LYS A 94 -0.12 4.95 7.66
CA LYS A 94 -1.39 5.70 7.79
C LYS A 94 -1.76 6.42 6.51
N HIS A 95 -1.01 7.46 6.11
CA HIS A 95 -1.38 8.38 5.04
C HIS A 95 -1.01 7.87 3.65
N ARG A 96 0.28 7.87 3.29
CA ARG A 96 0.75 7.38 1.97
C ARG A 96 0.27 5.95 1.69
N THR A 97 0.48 5.05 2.65
CA THR A 97 -0.05 3.67 2.58
C THR A 97 -1.57 3.65 2.52
N GLY A 98 -2.25 4.53 3.29
CA GLY A 98 -3.70 4.63 3.29
C GLY A 98 -4.27 5.09 1.96
N CYS A 99 -3.63 6.07 1.30
CA CYS A 99 -4.02 6.53 -0.04
C CYS A 99 -3.85 5.42 -1.09
N LEU A 100 -2.70 4.74 -1.10
CA LEU A 100 -2.47 3.65 -2.05
C LEU A 100 -3.48 2.50 -1.86
N VAL A 101 -3.74 2.11 -0.61
CA VAL A 101 -4.76 1.08 -0.32
C VAL A 101 -6.15 1.57 -0.68
N GLY A 102 -6.49 2.83 -0.45
CA GLY A 102 -7.76 3.42 -0.88
C GLY A 102 -7.95 3.37 -2.39
N CYS A 103 -6.91 3.68 -3.16
CA CYS A 103 -6.92 3.55 -4.63
C CYS A 103 -7.08 2.09 -5.07
N LEU A 104 -6.41 1.14 -4.39
CA LEU A 104 -6.61 -0.29 -4.64
C LEU A 104 -8.06 -0.71 -4.39
N ARG A 105 -8.71 -0.21 -3.33
CA ARG A 105 -10.12 -0.48 -3.05
C ARG A 105 -11.05 0.07 -4.14
N LYS A 106 -10.73 1.25 -4.73
CA LYS A 106 -11.46 1.76 -5.91
C LYS A 106 -11.34 0.83 -7.11
N VAL A 107 -10.15 0.31 -7.38
CA VAL A 107 -9.95 -0.73 -8.42
C VAL A 107 -10.82 -1.95 -8.13
N GLN A 108 -10.94 -2.36 -6.87
CA GLN A 108 -11.79 -3.45 -6.41
C GLN A 108 -13.30 -3.10 -6.35
N ARG A 109 -13.67 -1.88 -6.76
CA ARG A 109 -15.05 -1.39 -6.80
C ARG A 109 -15.75 -1.35 -5.43
N TRP A 110 -15.00 -1.06 -4.38
CA TRP A 110 -15.59 -0.79 -3.07
C TRP A 110 -16.34 0.55 -3.09
N SER A 111 -17.37 0.68 -2.25
CA SER A 111 -18.04 1.97 -2.05
C SER A 111 -17.09 2.97 -1.37
N LEU A 112 -17.21 4.27 -1.69
CA LEU A 112 -16.40 5.31 -1.05
C LEU A 112 -16.56 5.32 0.48
N VAL A 113 -17.76 5.04 0.97
CA VAL A 113 -18.03 4.94 2.42
C VAL A 113 -17.13 3.87 3.06
N ALA A 114 -17.11 2.66 2.50
CA ALA A 114 -16.29 1.56 3.02
C ALA A 114 -14.79 1.86 2.92
N ILE A 115 -14.35 2.51 1.84
CA ILE A 115 -12.95 2.93 1.64
C ILE A 115 -12.54 3.94 2.71
N PHE A 116 -13.38 4.96 2.96
CA PHE A 116 -13.10 6.00 3.95
C PHE A 116 -13.13 5.47 5.37
N GLU A 117 -14.02 4.52 5.67
CA GLU A 117 -14.03 3.85 6.98
C GLU A 117 -12.75 3.03 7.20
N GLU A 118 -12.28 2.27 6.19
CA GLU A 118 -11.01 1.56 6.28
C GLU A 118 -9.85 2.55 6.47
N TYR A 119 -9.79 3.63 5.68
CA TYR A 119 -8.76 4.65 5.80
C TYR A 119 -8.72 5.25 7.22
N ARG A 120 -9.88 5.71 7.74
CA ARG A 120 -9.98 6.31 9.08
C ARG A 120 -9.61 5.34 10.18
N ARG A 121 -9.98 4.07 10.07
CA ARG A 121 -9.63 3.03 11.04
C ARG A 121 -8.13 2.87 11.18
N PHE A 122 -7.37 2.91 10.09
CA PHE A 122 -5.91 2.81 10.12
C PHE A 122 -5.20 4.14 10.47
N ALA A 123 -5.75 5.26 10.07
CA ALA A 123 -5.18 6.58 10.36
C ALA A 123 -5.50 7.04 11.80
N GLY A 124 -6.64 6.61 12.36
CA GLY A 124 -7.12 7.01 13.68
C GLY A 124 -7.35 8.52 13.76
N SER A 125 -6.94 9.13 14.88
CA SER A 125 -7.01 10.59 15.08
C SER A 125 -6.15 11.39 14.09
N LYS A 126 -5.31 10.75 13.30
CA LYS A 126 -4.45 11.35 12.27
C LYS A 126 -5.07 11.32 10.88
N ALA A 127 -6.34 10.91 10.75
CA ALA A 127 -7.03 10.91 9.46
C ALA A 127 -7.08 12.32 8.85
N ARG A 128 -6.81 12.42 7.54
CA ARG A 128 -6.73 13.69 6.81
C ARG A 128 -7.82 13.75 5.74
N VAL A 129 -8.44 14.91 5.61
CA VAL A 129 -9.45 15.15 4.56
C VAL A 129 -8.80 15.17 3.17
N VAL A 130 -7.60 15.75 3.04
CA VAL A 130 -6.86 15.79 1.77
C VAL A 130 -6.58 14.39 1.21
N ASP A 131 -6.25 13.42 2.06
CA ASP A 131 -6.04 12.03 1.63
C ASP A 131 -7.34 11.39 1.12
N GLN A 132 -8.48 11.69 1.79
CA GLN A 132 -9.79 11.20 1.36
C GLN A 132 -10.23 11.85 0.04
N HIS A 133 -10.00 13.16 -0.15
CA HIS A 133 -10.25 13.84 -1.43
C HIS A 133 -9.38 13.25 -2.55
N PHE A 134 -8.11 12.97 -2.28
CA PHE A 134 -7.25 12.30 -3.26
C PHE A 134 -7.85 10.96 -3.68
N ILE A 135 -8.20 10.10 -2.71
CA ILE A 135 -8.82 8.79 -2.99
C ILE A 135 -10.11 8.97 -3.80
N GLU A 136 -10.96 9.93 -3.43
CA GLU A 136 -12.23 10.20 -4.12
C GLU A 136 -12.02 10.57 -5.59
N ARG A 137 -11.08 11.47 -5.88
CA ARG A 137 -10.79 11.94 -7.24
C ARG A 137 -10.04 10.93 -8.10
N PHE A 138 -9.26 10.03 -7.48
CA PHE A 138 -8.47 9.04 -8.21
C PHE A 138 -9.36 8.18 -9.11
N GLN A 139 -8.99 8.08 -10.39
CA GLN A 139 -9.69 7.24 -11.37
C GLN A 139 -8.79 6.06 -11.78
N PRO A 140 -9.20 4.81 -11.52
CA PRO A 140 -8.45 3.65 -11.98
C PRO A 140 -8.30 3.65 -13.50
N SER A 141 -7.11 3.29 -14.00
CA SER A 141 -6.91 3.07 -15.43
C SER A 141 -7.71 1.85 -15.90
N ALA A 142 -8.01 1.79 -17.20
CA ALA A 142 -8.72 0.64 -17.80
C ALA A 142 -7.94 -0.67 -17.58
N GLY A 143 -6.60 -0.62 -17.59
CA GLY A 143 -5.73 -1.76 -17.30
C GLY A 143 -5.83 -2.20 -15.83
N ALA A 144 -5.72 -1.27 -14.89
CA ALA A 144 -5.86 -1.53 -13.47
C ALA A 144 -7.25 -2.10 -13.13
N ALA A 145 -8.31 -1.55 -13.75
CA ALA A 145 -9.68 -2.04 -13.54
C ALA A 145 -9.86 -3.50 -13.98
N ARG A 146 -9.14 -3.94 -15.01
CA ARG A 146 -9.13 -5.36 -15.45
C ARG A 146 -8.32 -6.25 -14.53
N ALA A 147 -7.15 -5.80 -14.08
CA ALA A 147 -6.30 -6.51 -13.13
C ALA A 147 -6.94 -6.64 -11.75
N GLY A 148 -7.68 -5.61 -11.33
CA GLY A 148 -8.40 -5.60 -10.05
C GLY A 148 -9.71 -6.38 -10.03
N ALA A 149 -10.17 -6.90 -11.17
CA ALA A 149 -11.22 -7.90 -11.24
C ALA A 149 -10.69 -9.27 -10.72
N LEU A 150 -10.02 -9.24 -9.56
CA LEU A 150 -9.70 -10.44 -8.80
C LEU A 150 -11.00 -11.21 -8.54
N PRO A 151 -11.00 -12.53 -8.63
CA PRO A 151 -12.21 -13.34 -8.45
C PRO A 151 -12.89 -12.94 -7.14
N ARG A 152 -14.19 -12.64 -7.21
CA ARG A 152 -15.03 -12.42 -6.03
C ARG A 152 -14.72 -13.53 -5.04
N ALA A 153 -14.35 -13.16 -3.81
CA ALA A 153 -14.27 -14.12 -2.73
C ALA A 153 -15.60 -14.90 -2.72
N LEU A 154 -15.52 -16.21 -2.87
CA LEU A 154 -16.68 -17.08 -2.70
C LEU A 154 -17.26 -16.78 -1.30
N PRO A 155 -18.60 -16.66 -1.16
CA PRO A 155 -19.21 -16.51 0.14
C PRO A 155 -18.76 -17.65 1.03
N ALA A 156 -18.39 -17.35 2.27
CA ALA A 156 -18.10 -18.36 3.28
C ALA A 156 -19.28 -19.36 3.29
N ARG A 157 -18.98 -20.62 3.08
CA ARG A 157 -19.97 -21.66 3.26
C ARG A 157 -20.40 -21.64 4.73
N ALA A 158 -21.72 -21.51 4.95
CA ALA A 158 -22.34 -21.67 6.23
C ALA A 158 -22.07 -23.10 6.80
#